data_6426a92614d902841fec4468897c592e
#
_entry.id   6426a92614d902841fec4468897c592e
#
_cell.length_a   1.000
_cell.length_b   1.000
_cell.length_c   1.000
_cell.angle_alpha   90.00
_cell.angle_beta   90.00
_cell.angle_gamma   90.00
#
_symmetry.space_group_name_H-M   'P 1'
#
loop_
_entity.id
_entity.type
_entity.pdbx_description
1 polymer ?
#
loop_
_entity_poly.entity_id
_entity_poly.type
_entity_poly.pdbx_seq_one_letter_code
_entity_poly.pdbx_strand_id
1 'polypeptide(L)'
;EMSASLVGSEMCIRDSIRKVHTMKTVKDYIRTIPDFPEKGIMFRDVTSVIQDADGLKLAIDEMIKRLDGLDFDVIAGAESRGFVFGMPIAYALHKPFVMVRKAGKLPCETVSKTYDLEYGTATIEMHKDSVKPGQKVVLVDDLIATGGTMQAAAELVEELGGEVVKMLFLIELAGLNGRKLLSKYDVDAVVSYDGK
;
A
#
# COMPACT_ATOMS: atom_id res chain seq x y z
N GLU A 1 4.18 -34.27 68.16
CA GLU A 1 5.26 -34.89 67.37
C GLU A 1 4.83 -35.08 65.92
N MET A 2 5.03 -34.10 65.14
CA MET A 2 5.22 -34.37 63.71
C MET A 2 5.67 -33.07 63.01
N SER A 3 6.93 -32.99 62.78
CA SER A 3 7.55 -32.00 61.89
C SER A 3 7.21 -32.38 60.45
N ALA A 4 6.49 -31.56 59.73
CA ALA A 4 6.36 -31.66 58.31
C ALA A 4 7.11 -30.51 57.63
N SER A 5 8.08 -30.90 56.87
CA SER A 5 9.02 -30.13 56.10
C SER A 5 8.31 -29.28 55.00
N LEU A 6 8.48 -27.97 55.09
CA LEU A 6 8.21 -27.02 54.06
C LEU A 6 9.46 -26.84 53.20
N VAL A 7 9.60 -27.69 52.17
CA VAL A 7 10.60 -27.50 51.12
C VAL A 7 9.91 -27.86 49.80
N GLY A 8 9.66 -26.87 48.94
CA GLY A 8 9.21 -27.16 47.57
C GLY A 8 8.39 -26.13 46.85
N SER A 9 8.52 -24.85 47.09
CA SER A 9 7.78 -23.84 46.28
C SER A 9 8.59 -22.64 45.75
N GLU A 10 9.91 -22.72 45.78
CA GLU A 10 10.74 -21.60 45.27
C GLU A 10 11.37 -21.84 43.89
N MET A 11 10.96 -22.85 43.13
CA MET A 11 11.64 -23.26 41.91
C MET A 11 10.79 -23.12 40.63
N CYS A 12 9.69 -22.35 40.65
CA CYS A 12 8.87 -22.13 39.45
C CYS A 12 8.67 -20.69 39.05
N ILE A 13 9.46 -19.73 39.57
CA ILE A 13 9.26 -18.30 39.25
C ILE A 13 10.43 -17.72 38.40
N ARG A 14 11.32 -18.55 37.89
CA ARG A 14 12.52 -18.03 37.18
C ARG A 14 12.54 -18.14 35.64
N ASP A 15 11.54 -18.68 35.00
CA ASP A 15 11.56 -18.88 33.55
C ASP A 15 10.54 -18.06 32.73
N SER A 16 9.91 -17.05 33.33
CA SER A 16 9.26 -16.03 32.52
C SER A 16 10.22 -14.89 32.21
N ILE A 17 11.32 -15.17 31.53
CA ILE A 17 12.04 -14.16 30.79
C ILE A 17 11.01 -13.66 29.74
N ARG A 18 10.44 -12.48 30.02
CA ARG A 18 9.69 -11.72 29.04
C ARG A 18 10.57 -11.62 27.80
N LYS A 19 10.30 -12.44 26.78
CA LYS A 19 10.69 -12.11 25.42
C LYS A 19 10.12 -10.73 25.19
N VAL A 20 10.97 -9.73 25.19
CA VAL A 20 10.64 -8.42 24.63
C VAL A 20 10.27 -8.73 23.19
N HIS A 21 8.99 -8.88 22.93
CA HIS A 21 8.47 -8.91 21.58
C HIS A 21 8.71 -7.47 21.07
N THR A 22 9.84 -7.26 20.44
CA THR A 22 10.03 -6.11 19.58
C THR A 22 8.87 -6.14 18.60
N MET A 23 7.95 -5.18 18.72
CA MET A 23 6.80 -5.12 17.82
C MET A 23 7.36 -4.96 16.40
N LYS A 24 7.10 -5.94 15.56
CA LYS A 24 7.49 -5.89 14.15
C LYS A 24 6.81 -4.71 13.47
N THR A 25 7.53 -4.05 12.61
CA THR A 25 7.03 -3.02 11.72
C THR A 25 6.70 -3.63 10.35
N VAL A 26 5.97 -2.93 9.50
CA VAL A 26 5.69 -3.38 8.12
C VAL A 26 7.00 -3.67 7.37
N LYS A 27 8.05 -2.89 7.62
CA LYS A 27 9.37 -3.05 7.01
C LYS A 27 9.99 -4.43 7.29
N ASP A 28 9.71 -5.01 8.46
CA ASP A 28 10.26 -6.33 8.86
C ASP A 28 9.62 -7.50 8.10
N TYR A 29 8.49 -7.27 7.45
CA TYR A 29 7.80 -8.24 6.59
C TYR A 29 8.15 -8.10 5.10
N ILE A 30 8.79 -6.98 4.70
CA ILE A 30 9.19 -6.74 3.30
C ILE A 30 10.52 -7.43 3.03
N ARG A 31 10.50 -8.45 2.18
CA ARG A 31 11.71 -9.13 1.74
C ARG A 31 12.48 -8.27 0.73
N THR A 32 13.79 -8.16 0.94
CA THR A 32 14.69 -7.52 -0.02
C THR A 32 15.42 -8.59 -0.83
N ILE A 33 15.32 -8.50 -2.16
CA ILE A 33 16.01 -9.41 -3.09
C ILE A 33 17.06 -8.58 -3.82
N PRO A 34 18.37 -8.80 -3.54
CA PRO A 34 19.42 -8.09 -4.24
C PRO A 34 19.54 -8.56 -5.69
N ASP A 35 20.01 -7.68 -6.56
CA ASP A 35 20.33 -7.95 -7.96
C ASP A 35 19.14 -8.52 -8.77
N PHE A 36 17.91 -8.05 -8.52
CA PHE A 36 16.71 -8.44 -9.27
C PHE A 36 15.94 -7.20 -9.76
N PRO A 37 15.46 -7.15 -11.03
CA PRO A 37 15.70 -8.12 -12.12
C PRO A 37 17.11 -8.04 -12.70
N GLU A 38 17.88 -6.99 -12.36
CA GLU A 38 19.23 -6.74 -12.85
C GLU A 38 20.18 -6.42 -11.71
N LYS A 39 21.49 -6.63 -11.96
CA LYS A 39 22.55 -6.36 -10.98
C LYS A 39 22.53 -4.90 -10.51
N GLY A 40 22.55 -4.71 -9.19
CA GLY A 40 22.54 -3.39 -8.53
C GLY A 40 21.14 -2.92 -8.12
N ILE A 41 20.07 -3.63 -8.52
CA ILE A 41 18.71 -3.31 -8.09
C ILE A 41 18.36 -4.07 -6.82
N MET A 42 17.87 -3.35 -5.82
CA MET A 42 17.38 -3.91 -4.55
C MET A 42 15.86 -4.05 -4.61
N PHE A 43 15.35 -5.16 -5.12
CA PHE A 43 13.93 -5.38 -5.27
C PHE A 43 13.23 -5.53 -3.91
N ARG A 44 12.15 -4.78 -3.69
CA ARG A 44 11.31 -4.82 -2.48
C ARG A 44 10.07 -5.65 -2.76
N ASP A 45 10.07 -6.87 -2.23
CA ASP A 45 9.04 -7.85 -2.51
C ASP A 45 7.88 -7.73 -1.50
N VAL A 46 6.77 -7.15 -1.96
CA VAL A 46 5.54 -7.01 -1.16
C VAL A 46 4.79 -8.33 -0.99
N THR A 47 5.11 -9.36 -1.80
CA THR A 47 4.43 -10.66 -1.70
C THR A 47 4.70 -11.33 -0.36
N SER A 48 5.88 -11.10 0.24
CA SER A 48 6.20 -11.59 1.57
C SER A 48 5.32 -10.99 2.67
N VAL A 49 4.87 -9.73 2.51
CA VAL A 49 3.90 -9.08 3.41
C VAL A 49 2.53 -9.76 3.29
N ILE A 50 2.09 -10.02 2.06
CA ILE A 50 0.76 -10.57 1.76
C ILE A 50 0.67 -12.05 2.20
N GLN A 51 1.77 -12.80 2.14
CA GLN A 51 1.83 -14.22 2.50
C GLN A 51 1.85 -14.47 4.02
N ASP A 52 2.11 -13.45 4.84
CA ASP A 52 2.10 -13.51 6.29
C ASP A 52 0.82 -12.84 6.82
N ALA A 53 0.03 -13.53 7.63
CA ALA A 53 -1.24 -13.03 8.13
C ALA A 53 -1.09 -11.77 9.01
N ASP A 54 -0.06 -11.75 9.87
CA ASP A 54 0.22 -10.60 10.73
C ASP A 54 0.81 -9.43 9.93
N GLY A 55 1.67 -9.74 8.94
CA GLY A 55 2.24 -8.77 8.02
C GLY A 55 1.17 -8.09 7.17
N LEU A 56 0.25 -8.86 6.58
CA LEU A 56 -0.87 -8.34 5.82
C LEU A 56 -1.77 -7.45 6.68
N LYS A 57 -2.16 -7.94 7.86
CA LYS A 57 -3.00 -7.17 8.78
C LYS A 57 -2.33 -5.86 9.17
N LEU A 58 -1.06 -5.90 9.57
CA LEU A 58 -0.31 -4.71 9.96
C LEU A 58 -0.19 -3.71 8.82
N ALA A 59 0.07 -4.17 7.59
CA ALA A 59 0.17 -3.31 6.42
C ALA A 59 -1.15 -2.57 6.16
N ILE A 60 -2.28 -3.29 6.17
CA ILE A 60 -3.61 -2.70 5.96
C ILE A 60 -3.96 -1.73 7.10
N ASP A 61 -3.74 -2.10 8.35
CA ASP A 61 -4.03 -1.25 9.51
C ASP A 61 -3.20 0.06 9.47
N GLU A 62 -1.91 -0.02 9.09
CA GLU A 62 -1.05 1.15 8.96
C GLU A 62 -1.43 2.06 7.78
N MET A 63 -1.94 1.49 6.69
CA MET A 63 -2.49 2.26 5.58
C MET A 63 -3.81 2.95 5.97
N ILE A 64 -4.71 2.25 6.66
CA ILE A 64 -5.98 2.81 7.16
C ILE A 64 -5.71 3.99 8.10
N LYS A 65 -4.78 3.85 9.04
CA LYS A 65 -4.37 4.93 9.95
C LYS A 65 -4.02 6.24 9.24
N ARG A 66 -3.43 6.17 8.04
CA ARG A 66 -3.05 7.35 7.26
C ARG A 66 -4.24 8.04 6.58
N LEU A 67 -5.40 7.42 6.66
CA LEU A 67 -6.68 7.96 6.19
C LEU A 67 -7.55 8.50 7.33
N ASP A 68 -7.10 8.37 8.58
CA ASP A 68 -7.86 8.85 9.75
C ASP A 68 -8.12 10.36 9.65
N GLY A 69 -9.40 10.73 9.80
CA GLY A 69 -9.84 12.13 9.71
C GLY A 69 -9.91 12.70 8.28
N LEU A 70 -9.54 11.93 7.26
CA LEU A 70 -9.68 12.36 5.86
C LEU A 70 -11.11 12.14 5.38
N ASP A 71 -11.71 13.19 4.82
CA ASP A 71 -13.01 13.11 4.16
C ASP A 71 -12.83 12.70 2.70
N PHE A 72 -13.37 11.52 2.33
CA PHE A 72 -13.31 10.99 0.96
C PHE A 72 -14.46 10.02 0.69
N ASP A 73 -14.76 9.80 -0.59
CA ASP A 73 -15.90 9.02 -1.06
C ASP A 73 -15.51 7.65 -1.62
N VAL A 74 -14.37 7.58 -2.32
CA VAL A 74 -13.99 6.44 -3.16
C VAL A 74 -12.53 6.09 -2.95
N ILE A 75 -12.21 4.80 -2.99
CA ILE A 75 -10.84 4.30 -3.11
C ILE A 75 -10.65 3.75 -4.53
N ALA A 76 -9.59 4.18 -5.21
CA ALA A 76 -9.22 3.62 -6.51
C ALA A 76 -7.82 3.01 -6.43
N GLY A 77 -7.63 1.84 -7.04
CA GLY A 77 -6.36 1.13 -7.02
C GLY A 77 -5.85 0.80 -8.41
N ALA A 78 -4.53 0.85 -8.59
CA ALA A 78 -3.89 0.51 -9.87
C ALA A 78 -3.64 -0.99 -10.02
N GLU A 79 -3.88 -1.53 -11.23
CA GLU A 79 -3.61 -2.94 -11.55
C GLU A 79 -2.11 -3.23 -11.46
N SER A 80 -1.71 -4.29 -10.77
CA SER A 80 -2.54 -5.28 -10.11
C SER A 80 -2.41 -5.22 -8.58
N ARG A 81 -1.25 -4.80 -8.06
CA ARG A 81 -0.95 -4.85 -6.62
C ARG A 81 -1.66 -3.77 -5.81
N GLY A 82 -2.01 -2.65 -6.44
CA GLY A 82 -2.90 -1.65 -5.82
C GLY A 82 -4.27 -2.21 -5.43
N PHE A 83 -4.78 -3.24 -6.14
CA PHE A 83 -6.02 -3.91 -5.78
C PHE A 83 -5.91 -4.69 -4.48
N VAL A 84 -4.75 -5.31 -4.26
CA VAL A 84 -4.52 -6.16 -3.08
C VAL A 84 -4.60 -5.35 -1.80
N PHE A 85 -4.11 -4.13 -1.81
CA PHE A 85 -4.16 -3.22 -0.66
C PHE A 85 -5.42 -2.35 -0.66
N GLY A 86 -5.82 -1.82 -1.80
CA GLY A 86 -6.98 -0.93 -1.91
C GLY A 86 -8.31 -1.60 -1.56
N MET A 87 -8.53 -2.85 -1.99
CA MET A 87 -9.78 -3.57 -1.73
C MET A 87 -10.01 -3.84 -0.23
N PRO A 88 -9.04 -4.37 0.56
CA PRO A 88 -9.22 -4.53 2.00
C PRO A 88 -9.46 -3.21 2.73
N ILE A 89 -8.79 -2.12 2.33
CA ILE A 89 -9.01 -0.78 2.90
C ILE A 89 -10.44 -0.31 2.61
N ALA A 90 -10.89 -0.43 1.37
CA ALA A 90 -12.24 -0.05 0.96
C ALA A 90 -13.30 -0.84 1.74
N TYR A 91 -13.11 -2.15 1.88
CA TYR A 91 -13.98 -3.01 2.67
C TYR A 91 -14.02 -2.59 4.15
N ALA A 92 -12.86 -2.38 4.78
CA ALA A 92 -12.77 -2.01 6.19
C ALA A 92 -13.41 -0.66 6.50
N LEU A 93 -13.29 0.31 5.57
CA LEU A 93 -13.83 1.66 5.71
C LEU A 93 -15.24 1.83 5.12
N HIS A 94 -15.85 0.74 4.63
CA HIS A 94 -17.17 0.77 3.99
C HIS A 94 -17.25 1.78 2.84
N LYS A 95 -16.23 1.79 1.97
CA LYS A 95 -16.13 2.67 0.80
C LYS A 95 -16.17 1.85 -0.50
N PRO A 96 -16.67 2.41 -1.61
CA PRO A 96 -16.58 1.76 -2.91
C PRO A 96 -15.12 1.67 -3.36
N PHE A 97 -14.82 0.63 -4.16
CA PHE A 97 -13.51 0.44 -4.76
C PHE A 97 -13.60 0.51 -6.29
N VAL A 98 -12.77 1.35 -6.90
CA VAL A 98 -12.67 1.55 -8.34
C VAL A 98 -11.36 0.97 -8.86
N MET A 99 -11.44 0.21 -9.94
CA MET A 99 -10.27 -0.39 -10.56
C MET A 99 -9.70 0.51 -11.66
N VAL A 100 -8.42 0.87 -11.55
CA VAL A 100 -7.63 1.43 -12.64
C VAL A 100 -6.88 0.29 -13.31
N ARG A 101 -7.18 0.00 -14.57
CA ARG A 101 -6.67 -1.20 -15.26
C ARG A 101 -5.85 -0.87 -16.49
N LYS A 102 -5.03 -1.82 -16.91
CA LYS A 102 -4.37 -1.75 -18.22
C LYS A 102 -5.42 -1.80 -19.34
N ALA A 103 -5.17 -1.08 -20.43
CA ALA A 103 -6.11 -0.93 -21.54
C ALA A 103 -6.62 -2.28 -22.09
N GLY A 104 -7.90 -2.31 -22.45
CA GLY A 104 -8.58 -3.49 -23.00
C GLY A 104 -9.01 -4.53 -21.96
N LYS A 105 -8.94 -4.20 -20.66
CA LYS A 105 -9.33 -5.13 -19.58
C LYS A 105 -10.65 -4.79 -18.90
N LEU A 106 -11.21 -3.63 -19.16
CA LEU A 106 -12.52 -3.23 -18.65
C LEU A 106 -13.56 -3.39 -19.75
N PRO A 107 -14.72 -4.01 -19.44
CA PRO A 107 -15.89 -3.95 -20.33
C PRO A 107 -16.51 -2.55 -20.29
N CYS A 108 -17.42 -2.24 -21.23
CA CYS A 108 -18.17 -1.00 -21.33
C CYS A 108 -17.29 0.23 -21.69
N GLU A 109 -17.87 1.42 -21.53
CA GLU A 109 -17.19 2.68 -21.87
C GLU A 109 -16.14 3.05 -20.82
N THR A 110 -14.96 3.43 -21.29
CA THR A 110 -13.83 3.83 -20.44
C THR A 110 -13.31 5.20 -20.84
N VAL A 111 -12.63 5.87 -19.92
CA VAL A 111 -11.64 6.90 -20.17
C VAL A 111 -10.24 6.25 -20.07
N SER A 112 -9.29 6.72 -20.87
CA SER A 112 -7.97 6.12 -20.93
C SER A 112 -6.87 7.15 -20.95
N LYS A 113 -5.70 6.82 -20.36
CA LYS A 113 -4.51 7.67 -20.36
C LYS A 113 -3.28 6.85 -20.70
N THR A 114 -2.52 7.34 -21.67
CA THR A 114 -1.20 6.81 -22.01
C THR A 114 -0.11 7.63 -21.30
N TYR A 115 0.88 6.96 -20.74
CA TYR A 115 2.02 7.60 -20.07
C TYR A 115 3.31 6.86 -20.39
N ASP A 116 4.44 7.56 -20.22
CA ASP A 116 5.75 7.01 -20.51
C ASP A 116 6.27 6.16 -19.35
N LEU A 117 6.89 5.03 -19.69
CA LEU A 117 7.69 4.20 -18.82
C LEU A 117 9.17 4.46 -19.09
N GLU A 118 10.08 3.91 -18.26
CA GLU A 118 11.52 3.94 -18.57
C GLU A 118 11.81 3.30 -19.94
N TYR A 119 11.03 2.28 -20.33
CA TYR A 119 11.11 1.62 -21.62
C TYR A 119 9.70 1.50 -22.22
N GLY A 120 9.37 2.38 -23.19
CA GLY A 120 8.09 2.37 -23.89
C GLY A 120 6.98 3.16 -23.19
N THR A 121 5.74 2.87 -23.55
CA THR A 121 4.54 3.51 -23.02
C THR A 121 3.59 2.48 -22.42
N ALA A 122 2.76 2.91 -21.49
CA ALA A 122 1.65 2.11 -20.98
C ALA A 122 0.35 2.92 -21.04
N THR A 123 -0.77 2.24 -21.22
CA THR A 123 -2.10 2.85 -21.19
C THR A 123 -2.91 2.20 -20.09
N ILE A 124 -3.51 3.04 -19.25
CA ILE A 124 -4.47 2.63 -18.22
C ILE A 124 -5.84 3.23 -18.50
N GLU A 125 -6.87 2.62 -17.94
CA GLU A 125 -8.25 3.00 -18.16
C GLU A 125 -9.10 2.85 -16.89
N MET A 126 -10.18 3.62 -16.83
CA MET A 126 -11.24 3.55 -15.82
C MET A 126 -12.59 3.56 -16.52
N HIS A 127 -13.62 2.95 -15.93
CA HIS A 127 -14.99 3.10 -16.43
C HIS A 127 -15.44 4.56 -16.30
N LYS A 128 -16.18 5.05 -17.29
CA LYS A 128 -16.70 6.43 -17.31
C LYS A 128 -17.66 6.74 -16.16
N ASP A 129 -18.33 5.75 -15.62
CA ASP A 129 -19.33 5.87 -14.56
C ASP A 129 -18.77 5.56 -13.17
N SER A 130 -17.45 5.27 -13.06
CA SER A 130 -16.84 4.81 -11.81
C SER A 130 -16.60 5.94 -10.79
N VAL A 131 -16.43 7.17 -11.26
CA VAL A 131 -16.26 8.36 -10.42
C VAL A 131 -17.25 9.42 -10.86
N LYS A 132 -17.96 10.02 -9.92
CA LYS A 132 -18.92 11.11 -10.18
C LYS A 132 -18.25 12.47 -9.96
N PRO A 133 -18.66 13.51 -10.69
CA PRO A 133 -18.16 14.86 -10.47
C PRO A 133 -18.28 15.29 -9.00
N GLY A 134 -17.20 15.83 -8.46
CA GLY A 134 -17.08 16.30 -7.09
C GLY A 134 -16.78 15.22 -6.06
N GLN A 135 -16.70 13.93 -6.43
CA GLN A 135 -16.28 12.88 -5.50
C GLN A 135 -14.79 13.01 -5.16
N LYS A 136 -14.49 12.83 -3.88
CA LYS A 136 -13.14 12.78 -3.35
C LYS A 136 -12.59 11.37 -3.40
N VAL A 137 -11.44 11.20 -4.06
CA VAL A 137 -10.85 9.89 -4.35
C VAL A 137 -9.50 9.75 -3.66
N VAL A 138 -9.30 8.62 -2.98
CA VAL A 138 -7.99 8.16 -2.52
C VAL A 138 -7.45 7.16 -3.52
N LEU A 139 -6.27 7.43 -4.09
CA LEU A 139 -5.56 6.50 -4.96
C LEU A 139 -4.62 5.62 -4.13
N VAL A 140 -4.64 4.31 -4.38
CA VAL A 140 -3.84 3.32 -3.63
C VAL A 140 -3.01 2.47 -4.58
N ASP A 141 -1.72 2.29 -4.23
CA ASP A 141 -0.87 1.28 -4.86
C ASP A 141 0.09 0.65 -3.84
N ASP A 142 0.78 -0.41 -4.23
CA ASP A 142 1.77 -1.07 -3.37
C ASP A 142 3.06 -0.25 -3.26
N LEU A 143 3.49 0.41 -4.35
CA LEU A 143 4.79 1.06 -4.40
C LEU A 143 4.76 2.32 -5.28
N ILE A 144 5.39 3.39 -4.79
CA ILE A 144 5.75 4.53 -5.60
C ILE A 144 7.23 4.46 -5.99
N ALA A 145 7.48 4.43 -7.32
CA ALA A 145 8.81 4.52 -7.92
C ALA A 145 8.98 5.89 -8.61
N THR A 146 8.74 5.98 -9.90
CA THR A 146 8.79 7.24 -10.67
C THR A 146 7.49 8.05 -10.60
N GLY A 147 6.37 7.44 -10.21
CA GLY A 147 5.08 8.10 -10.05
C GLY A 147 4.19 8.16 -11.31
N GLY A 148 4.70 7.76 -12.48
CA GLY A 148 3.97 7.91 -13.75
C GLY A 148 2.59 7.25 -13.79
N THR A 149 2.47 6.01 -13.28
CA THR A 149 1.18 5.29 -13.21
C THR A 149 0.15 6.06 -12.38
N MET A 150 0.58 6.58 -11.22
CA MET A 150 -0.35 7.27 -10.31
C MET A 150 -0.68 8.69 -10.80
N GLN A 151 0.22 9.35 -11.52
CA GLN A 151 -0.11 10.58 -12.22
C GLN A 151 -1.18 10.34 -13.27
N ALA A 152 -1.01 9.32 -14.12
CA ALA A 152 -2.00 8.98 -15.13
C ALA A 152 -3.36 8.58 -14.51
N ALA A 153 -3.35 7.85 -13.39
CA ALA A 153 -4.56 7.51 -12.66
C ALA A 153 -5.28 8.74 -12.10
N ALA A 154 -4.52 9.70 -11.57
CA ALA A 154 -5.08 10.96 -11.08
C ALA A 154 -5.71 11.79 -12.21
N GLU A 155 -5.05 11.86 -13.35
CA GLU A 155 -5.58 12.56 -14.52
C GLU A 155 -6.89 11.93 -15.03
N LEU A 156 -7.05 10.59 -14.93
CA LEU A 156 -8.33 9.93 -15.24
C LEU A 156 -9.44 10.29 -14.25
N VAL A 157 -9.13 10.32 -12.94
CA VAL A 157 -10.09 10.76 -11.90
C VAL A 157 -10.53 12.20 -12.16
N GLU A 158 -9.59 13.09 -12.45
CA GLU A 158 -9.86 14.50 -12.74
C GLU A 158 -10.66 14.69 -14.05
N GLU A 159 -10.40 13.88 -15.09
CA GLU A 159 -11.16 13.87 -16.33
C GLU A 159 -12.64 13.49 -16.10
N LEU A 160 -12.92 12.60 -15.15
CA LEU A 160 -14.27 12.24 -14.74
C LEU A 160 -14.91 13.28 -13.79
N GLY A 161 -14.17 14.34 -13.43
CA GLY A 161 -14.64 15.40 -12.54
C GLY A 161 -14.47 15.10 -11.05
N GLY A 162 -13.74 14.05 -10.69
CA GLY A 162 -13.36 13.74 -9.30
C GLY A 162 -12.19 14.58 -8.81
N GLU A 163 -11.96 14.56 -7.51
CA GLU A 163 -10.85 15.22 -6.82
C GLU A 163 -9.96 14.17 -6.16
N VAL A 164 -8.66 14.14 -6.48
CA VAL A 164 -7.70 13.28 -5.78
C VAL A 164 -7.26 13.95 -4.50
N VAL A 165 -7.72 13.43 -3.36
CA VAL A 165 -7.43 14.01 -2.03
C VAL A 165 -6.22 13.40 -1.35
N LYS A 166 -5.83 12.18 -1.73
CA LYS A 166 -4.61 11.52 -1.23
C LYS A 166 -4.16 10.41 -2.18
N MET A 167 -2.84 10.21 -2.26
CA MET A 167 -2.21 9.03 -2.84
C MET A 167 -1.49 8.26 -1.74
N LEU A 168 -1.86 6.99 -1.55
CA LEU A 168 -1.38 6.16 -0.45
C LEU A 168 -0.66 4.92 -0.97
N PHE A 169 0.56 4.71 -0.49
CA PHE A 169 1.44 3.61 -0.88
C PHE A 169 1.88 2.79 0.33
N LEU A 170 2.13 1.50 0.14
CA LEU A 170 2.81 0.71 1.15
C LEU A 170 4.30 1.05 1.18
N ILE A 171 4.93 1.18 0.02
CA ILE A 171 6.37 1.40 -0.14
C ILE A 171 6.65 2.64 -0.98
N GLU A 172 7.65 3.40 -0.60
CA GLU A 172 8.27 4.46 -1.40
C GLU A 172 9.74 4.13 -1.68
N LEU A 173 10.13 4.22 -2.94
CA LEU A 173 11.54 4.24 -3.38
C LEU A 173 11.96 5.70 -3.58
N ALA A 174 12.36 6.36 -2.49
CA ALA A 174 12.63 7.81 -2.49
C ALA A 174 13.73 8.21 -3.49
N GLY A 175 14.71 7.34 -3.74
CA GLY A 175 15.77 7.56 -4.72
C GLY A 175 15.29 7.72 -6.17
N LEU A 176 14.05 7.31 -6.49
CA LEU A 176 13.44 7.47 -7.82
C LEU A 176 12.60 8.75 -7.98
N ASN A 177 12.51 9.55 -6.92
CA ASN A 177 11.89 10.88 -6.93
C ASN A 177 10.42 10.94 -7.39
N GLY A 178 9.63 9.89 -7.24
CA GLY A 178 8.22 9.87 -7.66
C GLY A 178 7.36 10.97 -7.02
N ARG A 179 7.63 11.34 -5.76
CA ARG A 179 6.93 12.47 -5.11
C ARG A 179 7.13 13.79 -5.84
N LYS A 180 8.26 13.99 -6.53
CA LYS A 180 8.49 15.22 -7.30
C LYS A 180 7.51 15.33 -8.46
N LEU A 181 7.25 14.21 -9.15
CA LEU A 181 6.25 14.16 -10.21
C LEU A 181 4.83 14.38 -9.68
N LEU A 182 4.56 13.85 -8.50
CA LEU A 182 3.25 13.90 -7.82
C LEU A 182 3.10 15.09 -6.85
N SER A 183 3.95 16.12 -6.97
CA SER A 183 3.99 17.26 -6.03
C SER A 183 2.69 18.07 -5.90
N LYS A 184 1.77 17.92 -6.84
CA LYS A 184 0.42 18.50 -6.82
C LYS A 184 -0.50 17.82 -5.79
N TYR A 185 -0.18 16.60 -5.37
CA TYR A 185 -1.05 15.75 -4.57
C TYR A 185 -0.47 15.50 -3.17
N ASP A 186 -1.34 15.18 -2.21
CA ASP A 186 -0.92 14.66 -0.90
C ASP A 186 -0.49 13.20 -1.07
N VAL A 187 0.81 12.93 -0.97
CA VAL A 187 1.41 11.61 -1.14
C VAL A 187 1.92 11.09 0.19
N ASP A 188 1.49 9.90 0.59
CA ASP A 188 1.92 9.24 1.82
C ASP A 188 2.34 7.78 1.55
N ALA A 189 3.29 7.28 2.33
CA ALA A 189 3.78 5.90 2.25
C ALA A 189 4.08 5.34 3.64
N VAL A 190 3.78 4.04 3.83
CA VAL A 190 4.00 3.37 5.13
C VAL A 190 5.49 3.18 5.39
N VAL A 191 6.24 2.76 4.38
CA VAL A 191 7.68 2.49 4.45
C VAL A 191 8.40 3.24 3.34
N SER A 192 9.50 3.91 3.67
CA SER A 192 10.37 4.55 2.67
C SER A 192 11.76 3.90 2.66
N TYR A 193 12.35 3.80 1.47
CA TYR A 193 13.71 3.36 1.23
C TYR A 193 14.47 4.43 0.43
N ASP A 194 15.63 4.85 0.93
CA ASP A 194 16.45 5.93 0.34
C ASP A 194 17.20 5.52 -0.94
N GLY A 195 17.29 4.20 -1.24
CA GLY A 195 17.96 3.64 -2.42
C GLY A 195 17.03 3.41 -3.62
N LYS A 196 17.66 3.02 -4.73
CA LYS A 196 16.97 2.52 -5.94
C LYS A 196 16.57 1.07 -5.77
#